data_00b07ad300a08aadf95ec22b080ac2b6
#
_entry.id   00b07ad300a08aadf95ec22b080ac2b6
#
_cell.length_a   1.000
_cell.length_b   1.000
_cell.length_c   1.000
_cell.angle_alpha   90.00
_cell.angle_beta   90.00
_cell.angle_gamma   90.00
#
_symmetry.space_group_name_H-M   'P 1'
#
loop_
_entity.id
_entity.type
_entity.pdbx_description
1 polymer ?
#
loop_
_entity_poly.entity_id
_entity_poly.type
_entity_poly.pdbx_seq_one_letter_code
_entity_poly.pdbx_strand_id
1 'polypeptide(L)'
;MRPTSDVAVVRLYAFLRELAGEREIDVALPDGATVRDVLSRLGELRPVLAQRLPGTDDTIPPSVNVFVNGRDVRDLDGLDTRVMPDDEVTIVPPVAGGGA
;
A
#
# COMPACT_ATOMS: atom_id res chain seq x y z
N MET A 1 4.93 -9.78 -25.22
CA MET A 1 5.00 -9.76 -24.44
C MET A 1 4.48 -9.07 -23.59
N ARG A 2 4.01 -9.21 -23.10
CA ARG A 2 3.47 -8.57 -22.39
C ARG A 2 4.13 -7.90 -21.51
N PRO A 3 4.01 -6.97 -21.42
CA PRO A 3 4.64 -6.25 -20.50
C PRO A 3 4.03 -6.44 -19.20
N THR A 4 4.82 -6.61 -18.28
CA THR A 4 4.36 -6.75 -16.97
C THR A 4 4.47 -5.49 -16.24
N SER A 5 4.77 -4.46 -16.92
CA SER A 5 5.22 -3.26 -16.29
C SER A 5 4.14 -2.38 -15.72
N ASP A 6 2.89 -2.80 -15.77
CA ASP A 6 1.82 -2.00 -15.20
C ASP A 6 1.44 -2.43 -13.80
N VAL A 7 2.27 -3.24 -13.17
CA VAL A 7 1.95 -3.84 -11.89
C VAL A 7 2.95 -3.42 -10.83
N ALA A 8 2.45 -3.03 -9.67
CA ALA A 8 3.28 -2.84 -8.50
C ALA A 8 3.01 -3.98 -7.52
N VAL A 9 4.01 -4.33 -6.74
CA VAL A 9 3.86 -5.37 -5.73
C VAL A 9 3.58 -4.71 -4.40
N VAL A 10 2.49 -5.12 -3.75
CA VAL A 10 2.15 -4.62 -2.43
C VAL A 10 2.50 -5.70 -1.42
N ARG A 11 3.34 -5.37 -0.47
CA ARG A 11 3.72 -6.28 0.60
C ARG A 11 2.98 -5.94 1.86
N LEU A 12 2.45 -6.97 2.50
CA LEU A 12 1.66 -6.83 3.71
C LEU A 12 2.38 -7.50 4.87
N TYR A 13 2.31 -6.88 6.04
CA TYR A 13 2.96 -7.40 7.23
C TYR A 13 1.98 -7.53 8.38
N ALA A 14 2.34 -8.39 9.33
CA ALA A 14 1.62 -8.58 10.58
C ALA A 14 0.17 -8.95 10.31
N PHE A 15 -0.76 -8.33 11.03
CA PHE A 15 -2.15 -8.75 10.90
C PHE A 15 -2.74 -8.41 9.53
N LEU A 16 -2.17 -7.47 8.81
CA LEU A 16 -2.65 -7.19 7.46
C LEU A 16 -2.44 -8.40 6.56
N ARG A 17 -1.29 -9.03 6.69
CA ARG A 17 -0.99 -10.25 5.94
C ARG A 17 -1.95 -11.36 6.31
N GLU A 18 -2.26 -11.47 7.59
CA GLU A 18 -3.19 -12.50 8.04
C GLU A 18 -4.60 -12.26 7.54
N LEU A 19 -5.03 -11.01 7.56
CA LEU A 19 -6.36 -10.67 7.06
C LEU A 19 -6.49 -10.97 5.58
N ALA A 20 -5.47 -10.63 4.81
CA ALA A 20 -5.51 -10.83 3.37
C ALA A 20 -5.28 -12.29 2.97
N GLY A 21 -4.62 -13.05 3.83
CA GLY A 21 -4.25 -14.42 3.50
C GLY A 21 -3.06 -14.51 2.58
N GLU A 22 -2.38 -13.42 2.33
CA GLU A 22 -1.24 -13.37 1.41
C GLU A 22 -0.27 -12.33 1.91
N ARG A 23 0.99 -12.53 1.60
CA ARG A 23 2.00 -11.55 1.98
C ARG A 23 2.31 -10.56 0.86
N GLU A 24 1.96 -10.88 -0.36
CA GLU A 24 2.20 -10.03 -1.51
C GLU A 24 1.00 -10.06 -2.42
N ILE A 25 0.63 -8.93 -2.94
CA ILE A 25 -0.49 -8.81 -3.87
C ILE A 25 -0.02 -7.93 -5.03
N ASP A 26 -0.21 -8.40 -6.25
CA ASP A 26 0.08 -7.61 -7.42
C ASP A 26 -1.10 -6.68 -7.69
N VAL A 27 -0.80 -5.42 -7.87
CA VAL A 27 -1.84 -4.42 -8.11
C VAL A 27 -1.57 -3.76 -9.45
N ALA A 28 -2.54 -3.86 -10.35
CA ALA A 28 -2.43 -3.19 -11.64
C ALA A 28 -2.56 -1.69 -11.46
N LEU A 29 -1.74 -0.95 -12.19
CA LEU A 29 -1.66 0.49 -12.03
C LEU A 29 -2.08 1.21 -13.30
N PRO A 30 -2.85 2.29 -13.17
CA PRO A 30 -3.06 3.18 -14.31
C PRO A 30 -1.82 4.07 -14.49
N ASP A 31 -1.75 4.74 -15.62
CA ASP A 31 -0.69 5.71 -15.83
C ASP A 31 -0.77 6.79 -14.77
N GLY A 32 0.39 7.15 -14.26
CA GLY A 32 0.45 8.22 -13.28
C GLY A 32 -0.09 7.84 -11.92
N ALA A 33 -0.12 6.55 -11.62
CA ALA A 33 -0.66 6.07 -10.35
C ALA A 33 0.10 6.65 -9.16
N THR A 34 -0.63 6.81 -8.06
CA THR A 34 -0.07 7.26 -6.81
C THR A 34 -0.33 6.21 -5.75
N VAL A 35 0.24 6.42 -4.57
CA VAL A 35 -0.03 5.55 -3.43
C VAL A 35 -1.53 5.48 -3.17
N ARG A 36 -2.23 6.61 -3.31
CA ARG A 36 -3.68 6.63 -3.14
C ARG A 36 -4.35 5.63 -4.06
N ASP A 37 -3.93 5.58 -5.32
CA ASP A 37 -4.50 4.65 -6.29
C ASP A 37 -4.21 3.20 -5.89
N VAL A 38 -3.00 2.95 -5.44
CA VAL A 38 -2.61 1.60 -5.04
C VAL A 38 -3.46 1.13 -3.86
N LEU A 39 -3.62 1.97 -2.85
CA LEU A 39 -4.39 1.59 -1.68
C LEU A 39 -5.86 1.41 -2.01
N SER A 40 -6.39 2.26 -2.86
CA SER A 40 -7.78 2.15 -3.28
C SER A 40 -8.01 0.84 -4.02
N ARG A 41 -7.10 0.51 -4.93
CA ARG A 41 -7.21 -0.71 -5.69
C ARG A 41 -7.06 -1.94 -4.80
N LEU A 42 -6.14 -1.85 -3.84
CA LEU A 42 -5.94 -2.96 -2.92
C LEU A 42 -7.21 -3.22 -2.11
N GLY A 43 -7.89 -2.18 -1.68
CA GLY A 43 -9.15 -2.34 -0.97
C GLY A 43 -10.22 -2.97 -1.82
N GLU A 44 -10.21 -2.72 -3.14
CA GLU A 44 -11.15 -3.37 -4.05
C GLU A 44 -10.81 -4.84 -4.23
N LEU A 45 -9.52 -5.15 -4.32
CA LEU A 45 -9.09 -6.53 -4.51
C LEU A 45 -9.26 -7.37 -3.24
N ARG A 46 -9.13 -6.74 -2.10
CA ARG A 46 -9.25 -7.42 -0.81
C ARG A 46 -10.11 -6.57 0.12
N PRO A 47 -11.43 -6.68 0.00
CA PRO A 47 -12.31 -5.82 0.81
C PRO A 47 -12.07 -5.91 2.31
N VAL A 48 -11.54 -7.04 2.78
CA VAL A 48 -11.25 -7.18 4.19
C VAL A 48 -10.20 -6.18 4.65
N LEU A 49 -9.37 -5.69 3.74
CA LEU A 49 -8.34 -4.72 4.06
C LEU A 49 -8.86 -3.29 3.98
N ALA A 50 -9.97 -3.07 3.26
CA ALA A 50 -10.40 -1.72 2.98
C ALA A 50 -10.63 -0.90 4.25
N GLN A 51 -11.08 -1.55 5.31
CA GLN A 51 -11.35 -0.86 6.56
C GLN A 51 -10.09 -0.55 7.34
N ARG A 52 -8.98 -1.13 6.96
CA ARG A 52 -7.71 -0.95 7.66
C ARG A 52 -6.74 -0.07 6.91
N LEU A 53 -7.11 0.36 5.72
CA LEU A 53 -6.25 1.18 4.89
C LEU A 53 -6.73 2.63 4.94
N PRO A 54 -5.88 3.57 4.59
CA PRO A 54 -6.32 4.95 4.46
C PRO A 54 -7.48 5.02 3.49
N GLY A 55 -8.48 5.81 3.85
CA GLY A 55 -9.63 5.98 2.99
C GLY A 55 -9.36 7.02 1.93
N THR A 56 -10.40 7.80 1.63
CA THR A 56 -10.27 8.84 0.63
C THR A 56 -9.69 10.13 1.18
N ASP A 57 -9.40 10.16 2.47
CA ASP A 57 -8.79 11.32 3.07
C ASP A 57 -7.41 11.56 2.49
N ASP A 58 -6.96 12.77 2.59
CA ASP A 58 -5.67 13.14 2.03
C ASP A 58 -4.50 12.80 2.94
N THR A 59 -4.76 12.19 4.07
CA THR A 59 -3.71 11.90 5.03
C THR A 59 -3.64 10.41 5.29
N ILE A 60 -2.44 9.96 5.64
CA ILE A 60 -2.23 8.59 6.04
C ILE A 60 -2.44 8.53 7.54
N PRO A 61 -3.41 7.73 8.00
CA PRO A 61 -3.65 7.65 9.44
C PRO A 61 -2.45 7.05 10.16
N PRO A 62 -2.27 7.37 11.42
CA PRO A 62 -1.15 6.80 12.17
C PRO A 62 -1.27 5.29 12.36
N SER A 63 -2.40 4.73 11.97
CA SER A 63 -2.61 3.29 12.14
C SER A 63 -1.90 2.45 11.09
N VAL A 64 -1.30 3.07 10.07
CA VAL A 64 -0.53 2.32 9.08
C VAL A 64 0.68 3.11 8.67
N ASN A 65 1.70 2.39 8.27
CA ASN A 65 2.90 2.97 7.69
C ASN A 65 3.01 2.43 6.27
N VAL A 66 3.23 3.31 5.32
CA VAL A 66 3.33 2.94 3.91
C VAL A 66 4.69 3.36 3.40
N PHE A 67 5.36 2.42 2.74
CA PHE A 67 6.69 2.66 2.19
C PHE A 67 6.68 2.36 0.70
N VAL A 68 7.37 3.16 -0.07
CA VAL A 68 7.60 2.88 -1.48
C VAL A 68 9.08 2.65 -1.64
N ASN A 69 9.45 1.44 -2.03
CA ASN A 69 10.84 1.02 -2.19
C ASN A 69 11.66 1.33 -0.94
N GLY A 70 11.06 1.13 0.22
CA GLY A 70 11.75 1.31 1.49
C GLY A 70 11.72 2.70 2.05
N ARG A 71 11.05 3.63 1.38
CA ARG A 71 10.96 5.01 1.87
C ARG A 71 9.57 5.29 2.39
N ASP A 72 9.49 5.80 3.60
CA ASP A 72 8.21 6.18 4.19
C ASP A 72 7.61 7.30 3.35
N VAL A 73 6.36 7.10 2.91
CA VAL A 73 5.73 8.09 2.04
C VAL A 73 5.48 9.41 2.75
N ARG A 74 5.47 9.42 4.09
CA ARG A 74 5.34 10.67 4.81
C ARG A 74 6.54 11.58 4.59
N ASP A 75 7.68 10.98 4.24
CA ASP A 75 8.87 11.74 3.90
C ASP A 75 8.91 12.10 2.42
N LEU A 76 7.90 11.68 1.69
CA LEU A 76 7.78 11.96 0.27
C LEU A 76 6.53 12.84 0.11
N ASP A 77 5.65 12.45 -0.81
CA ASP A 77 4.44 13.22 -1.08
C ASP A 77 3.19 12.60 -0.47
N GLY A 78 3.35 11.76 0.54
CA GLY A 78 2.21 11.14 1.20
C GLY A 78 1.43 10.28 0.23
N LEU A 79 0.11 10.41 0.24
CA LEU A 79 -0.73 9.63 -0.66
C LEU A 79 -0.54 10.01 -2.12
N ASP A 80 0.04 11.16 -2.39
CA ASP A 80 0.29 11.61 -3.77
C ASP A 80 1.65 11.15 -4.29
N THR A 81 2.38 10.36 -3.51
CA THR A 81 3.64 9.81 -3.96
C THR A 81 3.41 8.93 -5.18
N ARG A 82 4.19 9.17 -6.23
CA ARG A 82 4.06 8.40 -7.46
C ARG A 82 4.54 6.99 -7.28
N VAL A 83 3.84 6.06 -7.87
CA VAL A 83 4.22 4.65 -7.87
C VAL A 83 4.39 4.22 -9.30
N MET A 84 5.59 3.78 -9.63
CA MET A 84 5.91 3.34 -10.97
C MET A 84 5.75 1.84 -11.07
N PRO A 85 5.60 1.32 -12.29
CA PRO A 85 5.61 -0.13 -12.46
C PRO A 85 6.86 -0.72 -11.83
N ASP A 86 6.72 -1.89 -11.26
CA ASP A 86 7.80 -2.62 -10.59
C ASP A 86 8.23 -2.02 -9.25
N ASP A 87 7.60 -0.95 -8.82
CA ASP A 87 7.85 -0.45 -7.47
C ASP A 87 7.24 -1.39 -6.45
N GLU A 88 7.83 -1.39 -5.27
CA GLU A 88 7.33 -2.19 -4.16
C GLU A 88 6.69 -1.26 -3.14
N VAL A 89 5.45 -1.52 -2.82
CA VAL A 89 4.73 -0.76 -1.80
C VAL A 89 4.55 -1.67 -0.60
N THR A 90 5.08 -1.24 0.54
CA THR A 90 5.02 -2.02 1.77
C THR A 90 4.07 -1.35 2.75
N ILE A 91 3.15 -2.11 3.30
CA ILE A 91 2.19 -1.59 4.26
C ILE A 91 2.41 -2.32 5.57
N VAL A 92 2.74 -1.56 6.60
CA VAL A 92 3.07 -2.10 7.91
C VAL A 92 2.17 -1.45 8.94
N PRO A 93 1.44 -2.21 9.73
CA PRO A 93 0.68 -1.60 10.81
C PRO A 93 1.64 -1.10 11.87
N PRO A 94 1.22 -0.17 12.72
CA PRO A 94 2.09 0.31 13.77
C PRO A 94 2.39 -0.83 14.73
N VAL A 95 3.54 -0.74 15.38
CA VAL A 95 3.92 -1.74 16.36
C VAL A 95 3.11 -1.48 17.60
N ALA A 96 2.06 -2.24 17.78
CA ALA A 96 1.21 -2.07 18.94
C ALA A 96 2.01 -2.45 20.17
N GLY A 97 1.84 -1.75 21.18
CA GLY A 97 2.54 -2.09 22.38
C GLY A 97 4.03 -1.84 22.28
N GLY A 98 4.56 -1.98 21.11
CA GLY A 98 5.95 -1.67 20.94
C GLY A 98 6.20 -0.25 21.28
N GLY A 99 5.21 0.53 21.09
CA GLY A 99 5.31 1.88 21.52
C GLY A 99 5.12 2.00 23.00
N ALA A 100 4.67 1.01 23.57
CA ALA A 100 4.42 1.06 25.00
C ALA A 100 5.72 1.06 25.73
#